data_fcb549e28401f62388c8b4e8ca15568d
#
_entry.id   fcb549e28401f62388c8b4e8ca15568d
#
_cell.length_a   1.000
_cell.length_b   1.000
_cell.length_c   1.000
_cell.angle_alpha   90.00
_cell.angle_beta   90.00
_cell.angle_gamma   90.00
#
_symmetry.space_group_name_H-M   'P 1'
#
loop_
_entity.id
_entity.type
_entity.pdbx_description
1 polymer ?
#
loop_
_entity_poly.entity_id
_entity_poly.type
_entity_poly.pdbx_seq_one_letter_code
_entity_poly.pdbx_strand_id
1 'polypeptide(L)'
;MAPTSLPGQVTQTTPYGRDVKTAGYPIRVCEMLSTLDGVALAQRVTVDCVKSVRTAKKAIKKAFEYQMEGLGYSIIEVISSCPTNWGLAPRDALEWLRQNMLPYYPLGVYKDIKEGDSHE
;
A
#
# COMPACT_ATOMS: atom_id res chain seq x y z
N MET A 1 12.19 -8.01 -9.77
CA MET A 1 10.72 -7.87 -9.77
C MET A 1 10.26 -7.43 -8.40
N ALA A 2 9.41 -6.41 -8.35
CA ALA A 2 8.89 -5.93 -7.07
C ALA A 2 7.83 -6.89 -6.52
N PRO A 3 7.78 -7.09 -5.19
CA PRO A 3 6.77 -7.98 -4.59
C PRO A 3 5.34 -7.48 -4.75
N THR A 4 5.16 -6.23 -5.14
CA THR A 4 3.84 -5.59 -5.29
C THR A 4 3.43 -5.37 -6.76
N SER A 5 4.21 -5.87 -7.73
CA SER A 5 3.78 -5.84 -9.14
C SER A 5 2.53 -6.70 -9.32
N LEU A 6 1.56 -6.17 -10.07
CA LEU A 6 0.30 -6.88 -10.30
C LEU A 6 0.48 -8.09 -11.24
N PRO A 7 -0.42 -9.09 -11.17
CA PRO A 7 -0.38 -10.20 -12.12
C PRO A 7 -0.43 -9.69 -13.56
N GLY A 8 0.48 -10.18 -14.40
CA GLY A 8 0.59 -9.77 -15.80
C GLY A 8 1.20 -8.41 -16.04
N GLN A 9 1.54 -7.66 -14.99
CA GLN A 9 2.11 -6.32 -15.14
C GLN A 9 3.50 -6.37 -15.77
N VAL A 10 3.67 -5.61 -16.86
CA VAL A 10 4.97 -5.47 -17.55
C VAL A 10 5.73 -4.30 -16.93
N THR A 11 6.95 -4.56 -16.49
CA THR A 11 7.86 -3.53 -15.97
C THR A 11 9.27 -3.80 -16.52
N GLN A 12 10.20 -2.90 -16.24
CA GLN A 12 11.60 -3.11 -16.68
C GLN A 12 12.22 -4.37 -16.06
N THR A 13 11.80 -4.71 -14.86
CA THR A 13 12.29 -5.91 -14.18
C THR A 13 11.45 -7.16 -14.47
N THR A 14 10.32 -7.00 -15.15
CA THR A 14 9.43 -8.10 -15.60
C THR A 14 8.98 -7.84 -17.03
N PRO A 15 9.89 -7.94 -18.02
CA PRO A 15 9.59 -7.52 -19.39
C PRO A 15 8.51 -8.36 -20.08
N TYR A 16 8.27 -9.57 -19.61
CA TYR A 16 7.22 -10.46 -20.14
C TYR A 16 5.95 -10.50 -19.30
N GLY A 17 5.85 -9.61 -18.32
CA GLY A 17 4.74 -9.61 -17.37
C GLY A 17 4.97 -10.53 -16.19
N ARG A 18 4.29 -10.26 -15.07
CA ARG A 18 4.37 -11.11 -13.89
C ARG A 18 3.57 -12.38 -14.12
N ASP A 19 4.24 -13.52 -14.18
CA ASP A 19 3.61 -14.82 -14.28
C ASP A 19 3.40 -15.39 -12.87
N VAL A 20 2.14 -15.52 -12.46
CA VAL A 20 1.81 -16.01 -11.12
C VAL A 20 2.24 -17.46 -10.89
N LYS A 21 2.41 -18.25 -11.94
CA LYS A 21 2.87 -19.64 -11.82
C LYS A 21 4.32 -19.74 -11.38
N THR A 22 5.16 -18.78 -11.84
CA THR A 22 6.58 -18.79 -11.52
C THR A 22 6.96 -17.80 -10.44
N ALA A 23 6.29 -16.64 -10.39
CA ALA A 23 6.62 -15.55 -9.47
C ALA A 23 5.64 -15.40 -8.30
N GLY A 24 4.51 -16.12 -8.35
CA GLY A 24 3.47 -16.01 -7.32
C GLY A 24 2.66 -14.74 -7.43
N TYR A 25 1.70 -14.61 -6.52
CA TYR A 25 0.86 -13.42 -6.44
C TYR A 25 1.56 -12.30 -5.67
N PRO A 26 1.16 -11.04 -5.91
CA PRO A 26 1.71 -9.91 -5.14
C PRO A 26 1.38 -10.02 -3.66
N ILE A 27 2.21 -9.40 -2.83
CA ILE A 27 2.02 -9.38 -1.38
C ILE A 27 1.11 -8.21 -1.00
N ARG A 28 0.10 -8.49 -0.19
CA ARG A 28 -0.75 -7.46 0.42
C ARG A 28 -0.28 -7.24 1.86
N VAL A 29 0.60 -6.26 2.03
CA VAL A 29 1.32 -6.06 3.29
C VAL A 29 0.41 -5.67 4.44
N CYS A 30 -0.48 -4.70 4.24
CA CYS A 30 -1.39 -4.26 5.30
C CYS A 30 -2.32 -5.36 5.77
N GLU A 31 -2.90 -6.11 4.84
CA GLU A 31 -3.78 -7.22 5.17
C GLU A 31 -3.03 -8.31 5.95
N MET A 32 -1.84 -8.65 5.49
CA MET A 32 -1.02 -9.68 6.12
C MET A 32 -0.61 -9.28 7.54
N LEU A 33 -0.10 -8.07 7.71
CA LEU A 33 0.38 -7.61 9.01
C LEU A 33 -0.74 -7.28 9.98
N SER A 34 -1.94 -6.96 9.49
CA SER A 34 -3.08 -6.67 10.36
C SER A 34 -3.54 -7.88 11.17
N THR A 35 -3.12 -9.08 10.79
CA THR A 35 -3.44 -10.32 11.52
C THR A 35 -2.58 -10.53 12.75
N LEU A 36 -1.50 -9.77 12.92
CA LEU A 36 -0.57 -9.93 14.03
C LEU A 36 -1.08 -9.20 15.28
N ASP A 37 -1.01 -9.88 16.42
CA ASP A 37 -1.51 -9.32 17.67
C ASP A 37 -0.77 -8.05 18.11
N GLY A 38 0.53 -7.98 17.81
CA GLY A 38 1.36 -6.85 18.21
C GLY A 38 1.24 -5.60 17.35
N VAL A 39 0.45 -5.63 16.29
CA VAL A 39 0.26 -4.46 15.42
C VAL A 39 -0.81 -3.55 16.01
N ALA A 40 -0.47 -2.30 16.28
CA ALA A 40 -1.39 -1.29 16.79
C ALA A 40 -2.10 -0.52 15.69
N LEU A 41 -1.42 -0.28 14.57
CA LEU A 41 -1.98 0.46 13.44
C LEU A 41 -1.45 -0.10 12.13
N ALA A 42 -2.34 -0.41 11.21
CA ALA A 42 -1.99 -0.78 9.84
C ALA A 42 -2.94 -0.04 8.91
N GLN A 43 -2.39 0.84 8.08
CA GLN A 43 -3.20 1.67 7.18
C GLN A 43 -2.52 1.77 5.82
N ARG A 44 -3.32 1.69 4.77
CA ARG A 44 -2.87 1.90 3.40
C ARG A 44 -3.37 3.24 2.89
N VAL A 45 -2.46 4.04 2.36
CA VAL A 45 -2.74 5.37 1.81
C VAL A 45 -2.11 5.49 0.43
N THR A 46 -2.39 6.58 -0.25
CA THR A 46 -1.75 6.92 -1.51
C THR A 46 -1.36 8.39 -1.52
N VAL A 47 -0.61 8.80 -2.52
CA VAL A 47 -0.15 10.19 -2.67
C VAL A 47 -0.41 10.71 -4.09
N ASP A 48 -1.50 10.26 -4.69
CA ASP A 48 -1.84 10.55 -6.08
C ASP A 48 -2.42 11.96 -6.29
N CYS A 49 -2.87 12.63 -5.22
CA CYS A 49 -3.39 13.98 -5.27
C CYS A 49 -3.23 14.66 -3.91
N VAL A 50 -3.54 15.96 -3.85
CA VAL A 50 -3.38 16.76 -2.63
C VAL A 50 -4.18 16.20 -1.45
N LYS A 51 -5.43 15.80 -1.71
CA LYS A 51 -6.29 15.20 -0.68
C LYS A 51 -5.67 13.92 -0.12
N SER A 52 -5.16 13.07 -0.98
CA SER A 52 -4.50 11.81 -0.59
C SER A 52 -3.24 12.08 0.23
N VAL A 53 -2.45 13.07 -0.16
CA VAL A 53 -1.25 13.47 0.58
C VAL A 53 -1.60 13.91 2.01
N ARG A 54 -2.67 14.67 2.16
CA ARG A 54 -3.15 15.10 3.49
C ARG A 54 -3.54 13.91 4.35
N THR A 55 -4.25 12.96 3.78
CA THR A 55 -4.62 11.71 4.47
C THR A 55 -3.37 10.92 4.87
N ALA A 56 -2.40 10.82 3.97
CA ALA A 56 -1.14 10.12 4.25
C ALA A 56 -0.37 10.78 5.40
N LYS A 57 -0.30 12.11 5.41
CA LYS A 57 0.36 12.85 6.51
C LYS A 57 -0.30 12.57 7.85
N LYS A 58 -1.62 12.58 7.90
CA LYS A 58 -2.36 12.27 9.14
C LYS A 58 -2.09 10.85 9.60
N ALA A 59 -2.06 9.89 8.68
CA ALA A 59 -1.79 8.49 9.00
C ALA A 59 -0.37 8.31 9.58
N ILE A 60 0.62 8.94 8.98
CA ILE A 60 2.01 8.87 9.43
C ILE A 60 2.14 9.49 10.82
N LYS A 61 1.52 10.65 11.04
CA LYS A 61 1.52 11.31 12.35
C LYS A 61 0.89 10.40 13.41
N LYS A 62 -0.26 9.80 13.10
CA LYS A 62 -0.95 8.88 13.99
C LYS A 62 -0.07 7.67 14.34
N ALA A 63 0.66 7.15 13.35
CA ALA A 63 1.58 6.03 13.57
C ALA A 63 2.67 6.38 14.59
N PHE A 64 3.26 7.56 14.48
CA PHE A 64 4.25 8.03 15.44
C PHE A 64 3.65 8.28 16.82
N GLU A 65 2.44 8.83 16.88
CA GLU A 65 1.75 9.04 18.16
C GLU A 65 1.50 7.71 18.88
N TYR A 66 1.07 6.68 18.16
CA TYR A 66 0.87 5.34 18.73
C TYR A 66 2.17 4.74 19.22
N GLN A 67 3.26 4.97 18.50
CA GLN A 67 4.58 4.51 18.92
C GLN A 67 5.03 5.21 20.21
N MET A 68 4.82 6.52 20.29
CA MET A 68 5.17 7.29 21.50
C MET A 68 4.35 6.87 22.71
N GLU A 69 3.11 6.42 22.50
CA GLU A 69 2.26 5.89 23.57
C GLU A 69 2.57 4.44 23.93
N GLY A 70 3.47 3.79 23.21
CA GLY A 70 3.84 2.40 23.47
C GLY A 70 2.78 1.38 23.16
N LEU A 71 1.89 1.67 22.19
CA LEU A 71 0.75 0.80 21.88
C LEU A 71 1.13 -0.44 21.07
N GLY A 72 2.27 -0.42 20.37
CA GLY A 72 2.74 -1.52 19.58
C GLY A 72 3.31 -1.06 18.24
N TYR A 73 3.40 -2.01 17.29
CA TYR A 73 3.94 -1.76 15.97
C TYR A 73 2.93 -1.02 15.10
N SER A 74 3.41 -0.02 14.37
CA SER A 74 2.60 0.70 13.39
C SER A 74 3.21 0.60 12.01
N ILE A 75 2.38 0.41 10.99
CA ILE A 75 2.80 0.41 9.59
C ILE A 75 1.86 1.26 8.74
N ILE A 76 2.45 2.10 7.90
CA ILE A 76 1.73 2.85 6.89
C ILE A 76 2.28 2.42 5.53
N GLU A 77 1.43 1.80 4.74
CA GLU A 77 1.77 1.39 3.38
C GLU A 77 1.32 2.49 2.42
N VAL A 78 2.27 3.04 1.64
CA VAL A 78 1.97 4.11 0.69
C VAL A 78 2.01 3.54 -0.72
N ILE A 79 0.87 3.56 -1.39
CA ILE A 79 0.79 3.18 -2.80
C ILE A 79 1.25 4.38 -3.63
N SER A 80 2.33 4.20 -4.37
CA SER A 80 2.92 5.27 -5.19
C SER A 80 3.23 4.76 -6.59
N SER A 81 3.33 5.69 -7.54
CA SER A 81 3.66 5.38 -8.92
C SER A 81 5.16 5.19 -9.10
N CYS A 82 5.53 4.43 -10.12
CA CYS A 82 6.92 4.26 -10.53
C CYS A 82 7.03 4.43 -12.05
N PRO A 83 7.03 5.68 -12.56
CA PRO A 83 7.02 5.93 -14.00
C PRO A 83 8.17 5.26 -14.74
N THR A 84 9.37 5.31 -14.17
CA THR A 84 10.57 4.73 -14.78
C THR A 84 10.45 3.22 -14.96
N ASN A 85 10.11 2.50 -13.90
CA ASN A 85 9.99 1.04 -13.96
C ASN A 85 8.80 0.58 -14.79
N TRP A 86 7.72 1.38 -14.80
CA TRP A 86 6.53 1.06 -15.58
C TRP A 86 6.63 1.49 -17.04
N GLY A 87 7.63 2.31 -17.37
CA GLY A 87 7.81 2.83 -18.73
C GLY A 87 6.73 3.81 -19.13
N LEU A 88 6.20 4.60 -18.21
CA LEU A 88 5.11 5.55 -18.42
C LEU A 88 5.56 6.96 -18.07
N ALA A 89 4.94 7.98 -18.71
CA ALA A 89 5.06 9.35 -18.27
C ALA A 89 4.45 9.51 -16.86
N PRO A 90 4.91 10.48 -16.04
CA PRO A 90 4.42 10.62 -14.67
C PRO A 90 2.90 10.74 -14.56
N ARG A 91 2.25 11.48 -15.46
CA ARG A 91 0.79 11.61 -15.49
C ARG A 91 0.11 10.28 -15.79
N ASP A 92 0.62 9.57 -16.77
CA ASP A 92 0.06 8.27 -17.18
C ASP A 92 0.27 7.22 -16.10
N ALA A 93 1.39 7.28 -15.38
CA ALA A 93 1.66 6.40 -14.26
C ALA A 93 0.66 6.61 -13.12
N LEU A 94 0.31 7.86 -12.80
CA LEU A 94 -0.72 8.15 -11.79
C LEU A 94 -2.08 7.64 -12.20
N GLU A 95 -2.45 7.80 -13.47
CA GLU A 95 -3.71 7.29 -13.99
C GLU A 95 -3.76 5.77 -13.94
N TRP A 96 -2.68 5.12 -14.33
CA TRP A 96 -2.57 3.66 -14.26
C TRP A 96 -2.69 3.15 -12.81
N LEU A 97 -2.08 3.86 -11.87
CA LEU A 97 -2.17 3.55 -10.45
C LEU A 97 -3.63 3.58 -9.98
N ARG A 98 -4.37 4.64 -10.34
CA ARG A 98 -5.78 4.77 -9.95
C ARG A 98 -6.65 3.68 -10.56
N GLN A 99 -6.40 3.32 -11.79
CA GLN A 99 -7.22 2.33 -12.51
C GLN A 99 -6.90 0.89 -12.13
N ASN A 100 -5.65 0.58 -11.81
CA ASN A 100 -5.20 -0.79 -11.63
C ASN A 100 -4.72 -1.10 -10.21
N MET A 101 -3.94 -0.21 -9.60
CA MET A 101 -3.34 -0.46 -8.28
C MET A 101 -4.34 -0.30 -7.15
N LEU A 102 -5.12 0.78 -7.15
CA LEU A 102 -6.05 1.06 -6.05
C LEU A 102 -7.17 0.03 -5.94
N PRO A 103 -7.74 -0.51 -7.03
CA PRO A 103 -8.69 -1.61 -6.91
C PRO A 103 -8.09 -2.88 -6.33
N TYR A 104 -6.83 -3.17 -6.66
CA TYR A 104 -6.13 -4.35 -6.15
C TYR A 104 -5.66 -4.18 -4.71
N TYR A 105 -5.24 -2.97 -4.35
CA TYR A 105 -4.78 -2.60 -3.02
C TYR A 105 -5.70 -1.51 -2.44
N PRO A 106 -6.88 -1.88 -1.94
CA PRO A 106 -7.84 -0.87 -1.45
C PRO A 106 -7.26 -0.05 -0.31
N LEU A 107 -7.49 1.26 -0.36
CA LEU A 107 -7.07 2.17 0.69
C LEU A 107 -7.94 2.01 1.92
N GLY A 108 -7.37 2.25 3.08
CA GLY A 108 -8.13 2.25 4.32
C GLY A 108 -7.31 1.85 5.53
N VAL A 109 -7.98 1.80 6.65
CA VAL A 109 -7.41 1.35 7.93
C VAL A 109 -7.71 -0.13 8.08
N TYR A 110 -6.67 -0.95 8.15
CA TYR A 110 -6.81 -2.40 8.27
C TYR A 110 -6.76 -2.86 9.72
N LYS A 111 -6.10 -2.11 10.58
CA LYS A 111 -6.12 -2.33 12.02
C LYS A 111 -5.88 -1.01 12.73
N ASP A 112 -6.64 -0.74 13.79
CA ASP A 112 -6.44 0.40 14.66
C ASP A 112 -6.89 0.02 16.06
N ILE A 113 -5.93 -0.13 16.97
CA ILE A 113 -6.18 -0.62 18.33
C ILE A 113 -7.05 0.34 19.13
N LYS A 114 -7.01 1.65 18.84
CA LYS A 114 -7.83 2.64 19.56
C LYS A 114 -9.27 2.68 19.08
N GLU A 115 -9.51 2.35 17.82
CA GLU A 115 -10.85 2.36 17.22
C GLU A 115 -11.50 0.98 17.27
N GLY A 116 -10.82 0.02 17.90
CA GLY A 116 -11.31 -1.34 17.98
C GLY A 116 -11.30 -2.03 16.63
N ASP A 117 -12.04 -3.15 16.54
CA ASP A 117 -12.04 -3.99 15.34
C ASP A 117 -13.07 -3.50 14.32
N SER A 118 -12.94 -2.27 13.88
CA SER A 118 -13.87 -1.67 12.91
C SER A 118 -13.78 -2.30 11.52
N HIS A 119 -12.88 -3.27 11.32
CA HIS A 119 -12.64 -3.95 10.04
C HIS A 119 -12.91 -5.43 10.07
N GLU A 120 -13.74 -5.83 10.92
CA GLU A 120 -14.19 -7.22 10.95
C GLU A 120 -15.12 -7.54 9.79
#